data_9258f1a38c2cece098ed5202f806a32d
#
_entry.id   9258f1a38c2cece098ed5202f806a32d
#
_cell.length_a   1.000
_cell.length_b   1.000
_cell.length_c   1.000
_cell.angle_alpha   90.00
_cell.angle_beta   90.00
_cell.angle_gamma   90.00
#
_symmetry.space_group_name_H-M   'P 1'
#
loop_
_entity.id
_entity.type
_entity.pdbx_description
1 polymer ?
#
loop_
_entity_poly.entity_id
_entity_poly.type
_entity_poly.pdbx_seq_one_letter_code
_entity_poly.pdbx_strand_id
1 'polypeptide(L)'
;MEEELPEWTKDGEFPAISRQIPLYGKDPESGKEQVWVGRVVWQARTAKEITMAVYGPFGRKMATGESVFHALFRIRGELGDPEQYSPPWKVLVKGSRRDVWHLGHKVSIFPGDRAEIVVPGEKVTESVDVLAMLEPHDTPKFGLVEHQMTNVLEYFRRFGV
;
A
#
# COMPACT_ATOMS: atom_id res chain seq x y z
N MET A 1 -11.35 -1.09 -23.12
CA MET A 1 -10.95 -2.51 -23.11
C MET A 1 -10.49 -2.87 -21.70
N GLU A 2 -11.14 -3.85 -21.12
CA GLU A 2 -10.76 -4.30 -19.80
C GLU A 2 -9.41 -5.03 -19.85
N GLU A 3 -8.53 -4.71 -18.91
CA GLU A 3 -7.31 -5.48 -18.77
C GLU A 3 -7.63 -6.87 -18.24
N GLU A 4 -7.02 -7.87 -18.83
CA GLU A 4 -7.16 -9.24 -18.38
C GLU A 4 -6.57 -9.41 -16.98
N LEU A 5 -7.28 -10.09 -16.08
CA LEU A 5 -6.77 -10.39 -14.76
C LEU A 5 -5.65 -11.43 -14.83
N PRO A 6 -4.63 -11.30 -13.97
CA PRO A 6 -3.53 -12.27 -13.95
C PRO A 6 -3.98 -13.69 -13.68
N GLU A 7 -3.23 -14.65 -14.22
CA GLU A 7 -3.50 -16.08 -14.07
C GLU A 7 -3.64 -16.50 -12.61
N TRP A 8 -2.81 -15.94 -11.72
CA TRP A 8 -2.81 -16.30 -10.31
C TRP A 8 -4.14 -15.97 -9.59
N THR A 9 -5.00 -15.13 -10.18
CA THR A 9 -6.31 -14.77 -9.59
C THR A 9 -7.42 -15.76 -9.97
N LYS A 10 -7.19 -16.63 -10.94
CA LYS A 10 -8.24 -17.49 -11.51
C LYS A 10 -8.71 -18.59 -10.57
N ASP A 11 -7.87 -19.06 -9.66
CA ASP A 11 -8.18 -20.14 -8.73
C ASP A 11 -8.81 -19.65 -7.42
N GLY A 12 -8.96 -18.34 -7.23
CA GLY A 12 -9.52 -17.78 -6.03
C GLY A 12 -11.05 -17.81 -6.02
N GLU A 13 -11.66 -18.05 -4.85
CA GLU A 13 -13.12 -18.02 -4.68
C GLU A 13 -13.68 -16.59 -4.71
N PHE A 14 -12.88 -15.61 -4.28
CA PHE A 14 -13.30 -14.22 -4.21
C PHE A 14 -12.89 -13.48 -5.47
N PRO A 15 -13.64 -12.45 -5.89
CA PRO A 15 -13.26 -11.66 -7.06
C PRO A 15 -11.94 -10.92 -6.82
N ALA A 16 -11.11 -10.83 -7.85
CA ALA A 16 -9.91 -10.00 -7.84
C ALA A 16 -10.27 -8.55 -8.16
N ILE A 17 -9.56 -7.63 -7.55
CA ILE A 17 -9.73 -6.20 -7.75
C ILE A 17 -8.47 -5.65 -8.40
N SER A 18 -8.64 -4.89 -9.48
CA SER A 18 -7.54 -4.29 -10.23
C SER A 18 -7.73 -2.78 -10.31
N ARG A 19 -6.66 -2.04 -10.03
CA ARG A 19 -6.67 -0.57 -10.10
C ARG A 19 -5.36 -0.07 -10.69
N GLN A 20 -5.43 1.05 -11.42
CA GLN A 20 -4.23 1.79 -11.77
C GLN A 20 -3.78 2.61 -10.56
N ILE A 21 -2.48 2.66 -10.33
CA ILE A 21 -1.88 3.43 -9.24
C ILE A 21 -0.64 4.18 -9.75
N PRO A 22 -0.37 5.39 -9.22
CA PRO A 22 0.84 6.10 -9.56
C PRO A 22 2.04 5.56 -8.77
N LEU A 23 3.16 5.39 -9.48
CA LEU A 23 4.42 4.95 -8.91
C LEU A 23 5.48 5.99 -9.26
N TYR A 24 6.38 6.31 -8.34
CA TYR A 24 7.54 7.16 -8.64
C TYR A 24 8.81 6.34 -8.49
N GLY A 25 9.65 6.40 -9.51
CA GLY A 25 10.92 5.70 -9.46
C GLY A 25 11.65 5.76 -10.78
N LYS A 26 12.78 5.08 -10.80
CA LYS A 26 13.68 5.04 -11.95
C LYS A 26 13.52 3.72 -12.70
N ASP A 27 13.12 3.81 -13.97
CA ASP A 27 13.05 2.64 -14.84
C ASP A 27 14.45 2.03 -15.00
N PRO A 28 14.64 0.74 -14.68
CA PRO A 28 15.94 0.10 -14.74
C PRO A 28 16.51 0.03 -16.17
N GLU A 29 15.67 0.02 -17.20
CA GLU A 29 16.14 -0.06 -18.58
C GLU A 29 16.52 1.30 -19.16
N SER A 30 15.61 2.29 -19.04
CA SER A 30 15.82 3.61 -19.65
C SER A 30 16.57 4.58 -18.75
N GLY A 31 16.62 4.33 -17.45
CA GLY A 31 17.18 5.25 -16.47
C GLY A 31 16.31 6.48 -16.20
N LYS A 32 15.12 6.57 -16.77
CA LYS A 32 14.21 7.68 -16.50
C LYS A 32 13.60 7.59 -15.12
N GLU A 33 13.69 8.68 -14.37
CA GLU A 33 13.07 8.84 -13.06
C GLU A 33 11.86 9.76 -13.20
N GLN A 34 10.68 9.22 -12.93
CA GLN A 34 9.43 9.97 -13.12
C GLN A 34 8.28 9.24 -12.44
N VAL A 35 7.09 9.83 -12.53
CA VAL A 35 5.84 9.15 -12.15
C VAL A 35 5.43 8.22 -13.30
N TRP A 36 5.20 6.96 -12.96
CA TRP A 36 4.73 5.93 -13.88
C TRP A 36 3.32 5.52 -13.50
N VAL A 37 2.55 5.09 -14.48
CA VAL A 37 1.26 4.44 -14.22
C VAL A 37 1.52 2.96 -13.98
N GLY A 38 1.28 2.52 -12.76
CA GLY A 38 1.36 1.11 -12.39
C GLY A 38 -0.02 0.51 -12.24
N ARG A 39 -0.03 -0.76 -11.87
CA ARG A 39 -1.26 -1.51 -11.65
C ARG A 39 -1.14 -2.29 -10.36
N VAL A 40 -2.17 -2.25 -9.53
CA VAL A 40 -2.29 -3.14 -8.39
C VAL A 40 -3.42 -4.11 -8.64
N VAL A 41 -3.18 -5.37 -8.34
CA VAL A 41 -4.21 -6.42 -8.36
C VAL A 41 -4.16 -7.11 -7.01
N TRP A 42 -5.32 -7.26 -6.36
CA TRP A 42 -5.37 -7.98 -5.11
C TRP A 42 -6.61 -8.86 -5.02
N GLN A 43 -6.54 -9.89 -4.21
CA GLN A 43 -7.61 -10.85 -4.06
C GLN A 43 -7.58 -11.42 -2.64
N ALA A 44 -8.74 -11.44 -1.99
CA ALA A 44 -8.88 -12.15 -0.73
C ALA A 44 -8.82 -13.65 -1.00
N ARG A 45 -7.98 -14.36 -0.27
CA ARG A 45 -7.92 -15.82 -0.31
C ARG A 45 -8.81 -16.42 0.77
N THR A 46 -8.80 -15.80 1.95
CA THR A 46 -9.68 -16.08 3.06
C THR A 46 -10.07 -14.76 3.71
N ALA A 47 -10.86 -14.80 4.80
CA ALA A 47 -11.22 -13.61 5.55
C ALA A 47 -9.99 -12.91 6.18
N LYS A 48 -8.85 -13.60 6.28
CA LYS A 48 -7.64 -13.10 6.95
C LYS A 48 -6.40 -13.15 6.07
N GLU A 49 -6.55 -13.39 4.77
CA GLU A 49 -5.41 -13.52 3.87
C GLU A 49 -5.70 -12.81 2.56
N ILE A 50 -4.88 -11.82 2.25
CA ILE A 50 -4.93 -11.05 1.00
C ILE A 50 -3.65 -11.30 0.24
N THR A 51 -3.77 -11.67 -1.04
CA THR A 51 -2.63 -11.71 -1.97
C THR A 51 -2.69 -10.48 -2.86
N MET A 52 -1.58 -9.79 -2.99
CA MET A 52 -1.47 -8.56 -3.78
C MET A 52 -0.25 -8.62 -4.69
N ALA A 53 -0.40 -8.05 -5.89
CA ALA A 53 0.71 -7.82 -6.81
C ALA A 53 0.68 -6.37 -7.27
N VAL A 54 1.85 -5.76 -7.35
CA VAL A 54 2.05 -4.43 -7.94
C VAL A 54 2.94 -4.58 -9.16
N TYR A 55 2.47 -4.03 -10.27
CA TYR A 55 3.15 -4.10 -11.57
C TYR A 55 3.63 -2.71 -11.97
N GLY A 56 4.86 -2.63 -12.41
CA GLY A 56 5.47 -1.38 -12.87
C GLY A 56 6.74 -1.66 -13.67
N PRO A 57 7.53 -0.62 -13.98
CA PRO A 57 8.78 -0.83 -14.72
C PRO A 57 9.78 -1.78 -14.05
N PHE A 58 9.66 -1.96 -12.72
CA PHE A 58 10.46 -2.93 -11.96
C PHE A 58 9.99 -4.38 -12.16
N GLY A 59 8.92 -4.61 -12.88
CA GLY A 59 8.31 -5.93 -13.06
C GLY A 59 7.12 -6.13 -12.11
N ARG A 60 7.08 -7.28 -11.45
CA ARG A 60 6.00 -7.64 -10.52
C ARG A 60 6.55 -7.83 -9.11
N LYS A 61 5.91 -7.22 -8.14
CA LYS A 61 6.16 -7.49 -6.72
C LYS A 61 4.89 -8.04 -6.11
N MET A 62 4.99 -9.18 -5.43
CA MET A 62 3.85 -9.83 -4.78
C MET A 62 4.12 -10.00 -3.30
N ALA A 63 3.05 -9.91 -2.53
CA ALA A 63 3.08 -10.23 -1.11
C ALA A 63 1.71 -10.70 -0.65
N THR A 64 1.71 -11.42 0.45
CA THR A 64 0.52 -11.83 1.16
C THR A 64 0.51 -11.14 2.52
N GLY A 65 -0.64 -10.71 2.95
CA GLY A 65 -0.82 -10.09 4.26
C GLY A 65 -2.20 -10.39 4.81
N GLU A 66 -2.40 -10.09 6.06
CA GLU A 66 -3.69 -10.30 6.72
C GLU A 66 -4.71 -9.21 6.35
N SER A 67 -4.29 -8.17 5.63
CA SER A 67 -5.15 -7.11 5.15
C SER A 67 -4.56 -6.49 3.89
N VAL A 68 -5.36 -5.71 3.17
CA VAL A 68 -4.90 -4.94 2.00
C VAL A 68 -3.75 -4.02 2.39
N PHE A 69 -3.88 -3.33 3.53
CA PHE A 69 -2.82 -2.45 4.03
C PHE A 69 -1.52 -3.21 4.28
N HIS A 70 -1.58 -4.37 4.94
CA HIS A 70 -0.37 -5.14 5.28
C HIS A 70 0.31 -5.74 4.06
N ALA A 71 -0.47 -6.23 3.09
CA ALA A 71 0.10 -6.73 1.83
C ALA A 71 0.83 -5.60 1.08
N LEU A 72 0.21 -4.42 1.00
CA LEU A 72 0.84 -3.25 0.39
C LEU A 72 2.09 -2.82 1.17
N PHE A 73 2.03 -2.81 2.49
CA PHE A 73 3.17 -2.46 3.35
C PHE A 73 4.38 -3.34 3.06
N ARG A 74 4.17 -4.65 2.92
CA ARG A 74 5.25 -5.60 2.58
C ARG A 74 5.84 -5.32 1.21
N ILE A 75 5.02 -5.07 0.20
CA ILE A 75 5.48 -4.72 -1.15
C ILE A 75 6.28 -3.42 -1.10
N ARG A 76 5.81 -2.42 -0.38
CA ARG A 76 6.50 -1.14 -0.22
C ARG A 76 7.85 -1.29 0.48
N GLY A 77 7.95 -2.23 1.41
CA GLY A 77 9.22 -2.55 2.07
C GLY A 77 10.27 -3.04 1.08
N GLU A 78 9.88 -3.89 0.12
CA GLU A 78 10.79 -4.36 -0.92
C GLU A 78 11.13 -3.26 -1.93
N LEU A 79 10.14 -2.52 -2.39
CA LEU A 79 10.34 -1.44 -3.36
C LEU A 79 11.15 -0.27 -2.78
N GLY A 80 11.08 -0.07 -1.48
CA GLY A 80 11.82 0.97 -0.77
C GLY A 80 13.22 0.58 -0.34
N ASP A 81 13.66 -0.65 -0.65
CA ASP A 81 14.97 -1.14 -0.26
C ASP A 81 16.07 -0.46 -1.09
N PRO A 82 16.93 0.39 -0.46
CA PRO A 82 17.96 1.09 -1.20
C PRO A 82 19.07 0.17 -1.74
N GLU A 83 19.18 -1.06 -1.26
CA GLU A 83 20.11 -2.04 -1.80
C GLU A 83 19.64 -2.62 -3.13
N GLN A 84 18.32 -2.65 -3.35
CA GLN A 84 17.75 -3.12 -4.62
C GLN A 84 17.44 -2.00 -5.59
N TYR A 85 16.98 -0.87 -5.08
CA TYR A 85 16.52 0.26 -5.89
C TYR A 85 17.11 1.57 -5.37
N SER A 86 17.81 2.27 -6.23
CA SER A 86 18.40 3.58 -5.90
C SER A 86 18.08 4.58 -7.02
N PRO A 87 17.18 5.54 -6.82
CA PRO A 87 16.40 5.76 -5.58
C PRO A 87 15.31 4.70 -5.35
N PRO A 88 14.84 4.55 -4.12
CA PRO A 88 13.73 3.64 -3.82
C PRO A 88 12.46 4.00 -4.59
N TRP A 89 11.68 2.98 -4.96
CA TRP A 89 10.37 3.18 -5.56
C TRP A 89 9.35 3.65 -4.51
N LYS A 90 8.48 4.56 -4.93
CA LYS A 90 7.41 5.09 -4.08
C LYS A 90 6.06 4.74 -4.69
N VAL A 91 5.20 4.15 -3.90
CA VAL A 91 3.80 3.88 -4.28
C VAL A 91 2.98 5.07 -3.80
N LEU A 92 2.47 5.87 -4.72
CA LEU A 92 1.88 7.18 -4.41
C LEU A 92 0.39 7.08 -4.11
N VAL A 93 0.06 6.30 -3.09
CA VAL A 93 -1.32 6.08 -2.63
C VAL A 93 -1.46 6.49 -1.16
N LYS A 94 -2.69 6.70 -0.71
CA LYS A 94 -2.98 7.16 0.65
C LYS A 94 -2.48 6.21 1.73
N GLY A 95 -2.42 4.91 1.44
CA GLY A 95 -1.81 3.92 2.33
C GLY A 95 -0.31 4.12 2.54
N SER A 96 0.34 4.96 1.74
CA SER A 96 1.76 5.32 1.89
C SER A 96 1.99 6.55 2.76
N ARG A 97 0.94 7.18 3.28
CA ARG A 97 1.11 8.29 4.22
C ARG A 97 1.71 7.77 5.52
N ARG A 98 2.68 8.51 6.07
CA ARG A 98 3.34 8.13 7.33
C ARG A 98 2.37 8.07 8.51
N ASP A 99 1.21 8.77 8.42
CA ASP A 99 0.21 8.82 9.47
C ASP A 99 -0.96 7.84 9.26
N VAL A 100 -0.84 6.91 8.32
CA VAL A 100 -1.88 5.90 8.04
C VAL A 100 -1.45 4.53 8.55
N TRP A 101 -2.35 3.85 9.25
CA TRP A 101 -2.14 2.49 9.72
C TRP A 101 -3.48 1.76 9.85
N HIS A 102 -3.49 0.47 9.61
CA HIS A 102 -4.69 -0.35 9.75
C HIS A 102 -4.87 -0.75 11.23
N LEU A 103 -5.72 -0.03 11.94
CA LEU A 103 -6.08 -0.33 13.33
C LEU A 103 -7.28 -1.28 13.45
N GLY A 104 -8.03 -1.46 12.36
CA GLY A 104 -9.19 -2.34 12.36
C GLY A 104 -10.46 -1.73 12.95
N HIS A 105 -10.52 -0.40 13.14
CA HIS A 105 -11.69 0.27 13.71
C HIS A 105 -12.85 0.41 12.71
N LYS A 106 -12.57 0.40 11.41
CA LYS A 106 -13.59 0.45 10.38
C LYS A 106 -13.90 -0.95 9.88
N VAL A 107 -15.18 -1.29 9.89
CA VAL A 107 -15.66 -2.53 9.28
C VAL A 107 -15.72 -2.31 7.78
N SER A 108 -15.13 -3.23 7.05
CA SER A 108 -15.08 -3.23 5.59
C SER A 108 -15.36 -4.64 5.09
N ILE A 109 -15.82 -4.76 3.84
CA ILE A 109 -16.03 -6.06 3.20
C ILE A 109 -14.70 -6.83 3.15
N PHE A 110 -13.60 -6.12 2.87
CA PHE A 110 -12.27 -6.70 2.82
C PHE A 110 -11.36 -6.05 3.86
N PRO A 111 -10.66 -6.85 4.70
CA PRO A 111 -9.82 -6.29 5.75
C PRO A 111 -8.76 -5.33 5.20
N GLY A 112 -8.70 -4.11 5.77
CA GLY A 112 -7.62 -3.16 5.50
C GLY A 112 -7.64 -2.50 4.13
N ASP A 113 -8.77 -2.56 3.38
CA ASP A 113 -8.94 -1.71 2.21
C ASP A 113 -9.12 -0.24 2.62
N ARG A 114 -9.52 -0.02 3.88
CA ARG A 114 -9.46 1.28 4.54
C ARG A 114 -8.54 1.20 5.75
N ALA A 115 -7.82 2.29 6.02
CA ALA A 115 -6.94 2.39 7.18
C ALA A 115 -7.13 3.75 7.84
N GLU A 116 -6.80 3.83 9.11
CA GLU A 116 -7.04 5.00 9.94
C GLU A 116 -5.88 6.00 9.84
N ILE A 117 -6.22 7.29 9.97
CA ILE A 117 -5.21 8.34 10.14
C ILE A 117 -4.85 8.37 11.62
N VAL A 118 -3.58 8.15 11.91
CA VAL A 118 -3.05 7.97 13.28
C VAL A 118 -2.10 9.11 13.59
N VAL A 119 -2.48 9.93 14.55
CA VAL A 119 -1.64 11.04 15.05
C VAL A 119 -1.38 10.77 16.53
N PRO A 120 -0.10 10.61 16.95
CA PRO A 120 0.21 10.34 18.35
C PRO A 120 -0.37 11.39 19.29
N GLY A 121 -1.08 10.94 20.33
CA GLY A 121 -1.73 11.82 21.29
C GLY A 121 -3.14 12.25 20.90
N GLU A 122 -3.63 11.90 19.73
CA GLU A 122 -4.97 12.26 19.26
C GLU A 122 -5.84 11.03 19.06
N LYS A 123 -7.15 11.22 19.27
CA LYS A 123 -8.14 10.18 19.01
C LYS A 123 -8.31 10.00 17.50
N VAL A 124 -8.38 8.75 17.04
CA VAL A 124 -8.64 8.46 15.63
C VAL A 124 -10.08 8.85 15.27
N THR A 125 -10.22 9.67 14.24
CA THR A 125 -11.52 10.13 13.74
C THR A 125 -11.72 9.91 12.24
N GLU A 126 -10.65 9.64 11.48
CA GLU A 126 -10.71 9.55 10.02
C GLU A 126 -10.06 8.28 9.51
N SER A 127 -10.57 7.80 8.38
CA SER A 127 -9.97 6.71 7.63
C SER A 127 -9.86 7.07 6.15
N VAL A 128 -8.98 6.37 5.44
CA VAL A 128 -8.76 6.58 4.01
C VAL A 128 -8.81 5.25 3.26
N ASP A 129 -9.13 5.31 1.96
CA ASP A 129 -8.96 4.20 1.04
C ASP A 129 -7.46 4.02 0.81
N VAL A 130 -6.93 2.86 1.18
CA VAL A 130 -5.48 2.57 1.15
C VAL A 130 -4.89 2.72 -0.25
N LEU A 131 -5.65 2.36 -1.28
CA LEU A 131 -5.19 2.37 -2.67
C LEU A 131 -5.62 3.62 -3.46
N ALA A 132 -6.31 4.56 -2.83
CA ALA A 132 -6.62 5.83 -3.47
C ALA A 132 -5.35 6.63 -3.73
N MET A 133 -5.27 7.31 -4.87
CA MET A 133 -4.12 8.13 -5.24
C MET A 133 -3.91 9.26 -4.23
N LEU A 134 -2.64 9.54 -3.90
CA LEU A 134 -2.28 10.71 -3.11
C LEU A 134 -2.71 11.98 -3.83
N GLU A 135 -3.35 12.87 -3.09
CA GLU A 135 -3.70 14.20 -3.57
C GLU A 135 -2.62 15.21 -3.16
N PRO A 136 -2.58 16.42 -3.73
CA PRO A 136 -1.53 17.39 -3.40
C PRO A 136 -1.36 17.66 -1.91
N HIS A 137 -2.45 17.69 -1.14
CA HIS A 137 -2.39 17.91 0.31
C HIS A 137 -1.85 16.71 1.08
N ASP A 138 -1.86 15.51 0.49
CA ASP A 138 -1.29 14.30 1.10
C ASP A 138 0.22 14.22 0.90
N THR A 139 0.77 14.85 -0.14
CA THR A 139 2.17 14.70 -0.53
C THR A 139 3.17 14.95 0.61
N PRO A 140 3.02 16.00 1.44
CA PRO A 140 3.94 16.22 2.56
C PRO A 140 3.90 15.12 3.61
N LYS A 141 2.88 14.26 3.58
CA LYS A 141 2.68 13.18 4.55
C LYS A 141 3.13 11.82 4.02
N PHE A 142 3.65 11.76 2.79
CA PHE A 142 4.25 10.53 2.27
C PHE A 142 5.37 10.08 3.19
N GLY A 143 5.45 8.78 3.46
CA GLY A 143 6.50 8.21 4.28
C GLY A 143 6.95 6.86 3.77
N LEU A 144 8.16 6.47 4.14
CA LEU A 144 8.63 5.11 3.95
C LEU A 144 8.03 4.21 5.03
N VAL A 145 8.20 2.90 4.87
CA VAL A 145 7.61 1.93 5.83
C VAL A 145 8.13 2.16 7.26
N GLU A 146 9.40 2.52 7.42
CA GLU A 146 9.97 2.81 8.73
C GLU A 146 9.35 4.05 9.38
N HIS A 147 8.95 5.06 8.59
CA HIS A 147 8.28 6.25 9.11
C HIS A 147 6.89 5.92 9.62
N GLN A 148 6.14 5.07 8.89
CA GLN A 148 4.84 4.59 9.34
C GLN A 148 4.94 3.79 10.63
N MET A 149 5.93 2.89 10.70
CA MET A 149 6.16 2.08 11.89
C MET A 149 6.47 2.96 13.10
N THR A 150 7.36 3.94 12.94
CA THR A 150 7.70 4.87 14.01
C THR A 150 6.47 5.63 14.52
N ASN A 151 5.65 6.12 13.60
CA ASN A 151 4.44 6.88 13.94
C ASN A 151 3.43 6.03 14.73
N VAL A 152 3.16 4.80 14.28
CA VAL A 152 2.19 3.95 14.95
C VAL A 152 2.70 3.46 16.31
N LEU A 153 4.00 3.19 16.44
CA LEU A 153 4.59 2.81 17.72
C LEU A 153 4.48 3.96 18.73
N GLU A 154 4.71 5.20 18.29
CA GLU A 154 4.54 6.37 19.15
C GLU A 154 3.08 6.55 19.57
N TYR A 155 2.14 6.29 18.66
CA TYR A 155 0.72 6.31 18.97
C TYR A 155 0.38 5.30 20.08
N PHE A 156 0.82 4.04 19.92
CA PHE A 156 0.56 3.01 20.91
C PHE A 156 1.23 3.33 22.25
N ARG A 157 2.43 3.87 22.24
CA ARG A 157 3.13 4.26 23.47
C ARG A 157 2.33 5.28 24.25
N ARG A 158 1.73 6.27 23.58
CA ARG A 158 0.96 7.34 24.22
C ARG A 158 -0.37 6.85 24.77
N PHE A 159 -0.96 5.82 24.18
CA PHE A 159 -2.25 5.30 24.62
C PHE A 159 -2.11 4.02 25.46
N GLY A 160 -0.89 3.62 25.84
CA GLY A 160 -0.66 2.50 26.74
C GLY A 160 -0.99 1.14 26.14
N VAL A 161 -0.91 1.01 24.85
CA VAL A 161 -1.25 -0.24 24.14
C VAL A 161 0.01 -1.00 23.80
#